data_4050df3b022e206558ae26336fbe6439
#
_entry.id   4050df3b022e206558ae26336fbe6439
#
_cell.length_a   1.000
_cell.length_b   1.000
_cell.length_c   1.000
_cell.angle_alpha   90.00
_cell.angle_beta   90.00
_cell.angle_gamma   90.00
#
_symmetry.space_group_name_H-M   'P 1'
#
loop_
_entity.id
_entity.type
_entity.pdbx_description
1 polymer ?
#
loop_
_entity_poly.entity_id
_entity_poly.type
_entity_poly.pdbx_seq_one_letter_code
_entity_poly.pdbx_strand_id
1 'polypeptide(L)'
;MCVLGVAWLGTTIINHYIEEIKSGSGELLTARPWLLAVVLFFAAALLYSQAATTKAIMPAALAVGVSPLTAIASFAAVSALFVLPTYPTLLAAVEMDDTGSTRVGKFVFNHSFIIPGTLAIALAVAFGFGIGAVVL
;
A
#
# COMPACT_ATOMS: atom_id res chain seq x y z
N MET A 1 -10.42 -8.24 17.14
CA MET A 1 -11.72 -8.22 16.41
C MET A 1 -11.73 -7.28 15.21
N CYS A 2 -11.28 -6.01 15.31
CA CYS A 2 -11.29 -5.07 14.17
C CYS A 2 -10.47 -5.54 12.94
N VAL A 3 -9.29 -6.11 13.13
CA VAL A 3 -8.42 -6.53 12.01
C VAL A 3 -9.05 -7.65 11.17
N LEU A 4 -9.69 -8.62 11.82
CA LEU A 4 -10.40 -9.70 11.14
C LEU A 4 -11.64 -9.20 10.38
N GLY A 5 -12.38 -8.25 10.97
CA GLY A 5 -13.56 -7.65 10.33
C GLY A 5 -13.21 -6.87 9.08
N VAL A 6 -12.16 -6.05 9.14
CA VAL A 6 -11.70 -5.26 7.99
C VAL A 6 -11.12 -6.17 6.88
N ALA A 7 -10.34 -7.19 7.25
CA ALA A 7 -9.83 -8.16 6.28
C ALA A 7 -10.96 -8.95 5.62
N TRP A 8 -11.97 -9.37 6.39
CA TRP A 8 -13.14 -10.09 5.87
C TRP A 8 -13.98 -9.20 4.95
N LEU A 9 -14.23 -7.95 5.35
CA LEU A 9 -14.97 -6.98 4.52
C LEU A 9 -14.23 -6.73 3.19
N GLY A 10 -12.91 -6.51 3.25
CA GLY A 10 -12.09 -6.31 2.06
C GLY A 10 -12.15 -7.51 1.11
N THR A 11 -12.01 -8.72 1.65
CA THR A 11 -12.10 -9.96 0.87
C THR A 11 -13.48 -10.13 0.25
N THR A 12 -14.55 -9.83 0.99
CA THR A 12 -15.93 -9.94 0.50
C THR A 12 -16.20 -8.96 -0.64
N ILE A 13 -15.77 -7.71 -0.51
CA ILE A 13 -15.89 -6.69 -1.56
C ILE A 13 -15.13 -7.12 -2.81
N ILE A 14 -13.88 -7.54 -2.66
CA ILE A 14 -13.07 -7.98 -3.80
C ILE A 14 -13.67 -9.18 -4.48
N ASN A 15 -14.12 -10.21 -3.73
CA ASN A 15 -14.74 -11.38 -4.32
C ASN A 15 -16.06 -11.06 -5.03
N HIS A 16 -16.81 -10.08 -4.54
CA HIS A 16 -18.07 -9.67 -5.17
C HIS A 16 -17.85 -8.93 -6.49
N TYR A 17 -16.83 -8.05 -6.53
CA TYR A 17 -16.53 -7.22 -7.70
C TYR A 17 -15.39 -7.75 -8.55
N ILE A 18 -14.89 -8.97 -8.32
CA ILE A 18 -13.69 -9.48 -8.97
C ILE A 18 -13.81 -9.54 -10.49
N GLU A 19 -15.00 -9.85 -11.01
CA GLU A 19 -15.24 -9.90 -12.47
C GLU A 19 -15.22 -8.49 -13.09
N GLU A 20 -15.78 -7.51 -12.42
CA GLU A 20 -15.75 -6.11 -12.86
C GLU A 20 -14.33 -5.53 -12.76
N ILE A 21 -13.61 -5.88 -11.69
CA ILE A 21 -12.21 -5.49 -11.49
C ILE A 21 -11.34 -6.14 -12.58
N LYS A 22 -11.55 -7.40 -12.92
CA LYS A 22 -10.80 -8.09 -13.98
C LYS A 22 -11.05 -7.46 -15.35
N SER A 23 -12.29 -7.13 -15.67
CA SER A 23 -12.63 -6.57 -16.99
C SER A 23 -12.16 -5.13 -17.18
N GLY A 24 -12.18 -4.31 -16.10
CA GLY A 24 -11.79 -2.89 -16.16
C GLY A 24 -10.34 -2.59 -15.83
N SER A 25 -9.75 -3.37 -14.92
CA SER A 25 -8.41 -3.07 -14.35
C SER A 25 -7.32 -3.97 -14.90
N GLY A 26 -7.64 -5.14 -15.44
CA GLY A 26 -6.65 -6.11 -15.92
C GLY A 26 -5.78 -5.53 -17.04
N GLU A 27 -6.40 -4.91 -18.04
CA GLU A 27 -5.69 -4.27 -19.15
C GLU A 27 -4.83 -3.08 -18.68
N LEU A 28 -5.35 -2.28 -17.74
CA LEU A 28 -4.61 -1.14 -17.18
C LEU A 28 -3.41 -1.57 -16.35
N LEU A 29 -3.54 -2.61 -15.52
CA LEU A 29 -2.46 -3.12 -14.69
C LEU A 29 -1.38 -3.84 -15.50
N THR A 30 -1.75 -4.52 -16.59
CA THR A 30 -0.78 -5.13 -17.50
C THR A 30 -0.06 -4.10 -18.37
N ALA A 31 -0.77 -3.05 -18.81
CA ALA A 31 -0.18 -1.97 -19.58
C ALA A 31 0.71 -1.04 -18.74
N ARG A 32 0.39 -0.88 -17.45
CA ARG A 32 1.12 0.01 -16.52
C ARG A 32 1.37 -0.67 -15.18
N PRO A 33 2.39 -1.52 -15.06
CA PRO A 33 2.67 -2.33 -13.87
C PRO A 33 2.82 -1.51 -12.57
N TRP A 34 3.36 -0.30 -12.66
CA TRP A 34 3.56 0.59 -11.51
C TRP A 34 2.24 1.04 -10.84
N LEU A 35 1.09 0.95 -11.55
CA LEU A 35 -0.21 1.26 -10.96
C LEU A 35 -0.55 0.33 -9.79
N LEU A 36 -0.06 -0.91 -9.80
CA LEU A 36 -0.25 -1.80 -8.65
C LEU A 36 0.36 -1.21 -7.37
N ALA A 37 1.54 -0.59 -7.46
CA ALA A 37 2.16 0.07 -6.31
C ALA A 37 1.31 1.22 -5.79
N VAL A 38 0.69 2.01 -6.68
CA VAL A 38 -0.22 3.09 -6.29
C VAL A 38 -1.47 2.56 -5.57
N VAL A 39 -2.07 1.51 -6.11
CA VAL A 39 -3.25 0.86 -5.48
C VAL A 39 -2.89 0.32 -4.10
N LEU A 40 -1.77 -0.38 -3.97
CA LEU A 40 -1.29 -0.92 -2.70
C LEU A 40 -0.99 0.18 -1.69
N PHE A 41 -0.41 1.29 -2.13
CA PHE A 41 -0.11 2.45 -1.28
C PHE A 41 -1.37 3.02 -0.63
N PHE A 42 -2.38 3.35 -1.43
CA PHE A 42 -3.62 3.91 -0.89
C PHE A 42 -4.43 2.88 -0.10
N ALA A 43 -4.48 1.63 -0.54
CA ALA A 43 -5.18 0.57 0.19
C ALA A 43 -4.53 0.31 1.56
N ALA A 44 -3.20 0.29 1.65
CA ALA A 44 -2.49 0.12 2.91
C ALA A 44 -2.76 1.29 3.87
N ALA A 45 -2.80 2.52 3.35
CA ALA A 45 -3.14 3.70 4.12
C ALA A 45 -4.55 3.62 4.75
N LEU A 46 -5.51 3.08 4.01
CA LEU A 46 -6.91 2.93 4.47
C LEU A 46 -7.11 1.74 5.40
N LEU A 47 -6.45 0.62 5.13
CA LEU A 47 -6.61 -0.62 5.90
C LEU A 47 -5.75 -0.67 7.18
N TYR A 48 -4.79 0.23 7.35
CA TYR A 48 -3.83 0.24 8.46
C TYR A 48 -3.14 -1.10 8.71
N SER A 49 -3.02 -1.95 7.70
CA SER A 49 -2.48 -3.29 7.85
C SER A 49 -1.84 -3.78 6.54
N GLN A 50 -0.53 -4.03 6.59
CA GLN A 50 0.20 -4.66 5.48
C GLN A 50 -0.37 -6.04 5.14
N ALA A 51 -0.63 -6.86 6.16
CA ALA A 51 -1.15 -8.20 5.96
C ALA A 51 -2.57 -8.21 5.36
N ALA A 52 -3.45 -7.33 5.82
CA ALA A 52 -4.80 -7.21 5.28
C ALA A 52 -4.77 -6.73 3.82
N THR A 53 -3.96 -5.70 3.52
CA THR A 53 -3.79 -5.18 2.16
C THR A 53 -3.26 -6.25 1.21
N THR A 54 -2.21 -6.96 1.63
CA THR A 54 -1.61 -8.02 0.83
C THR A 54 -2.62 -9.14 0.55
N LYS A 55 -3.30 -9.64 1.58
CA LYS A 55 -4.30 -10.71 1.43
C LYS A 55 -5.49 -10.30 0.58
N ALA A 56 -5.88 -9.04 0.63
CA ALA A 56 -7.02 -8.54 -0.14
C ALA A 56 -6.67 -8.32 -1.63
N ILE A 57 -5.51 -7.76 -1.94
CA ILE A 57 -5.21 -7.23 -3.29
C ILE A 57 -4.31 -8.16 -4.08
N MET A 58 -3.28 -8.78 -3.47
CA MET A 58 -2.31 -9.59 -4.22
C MET A 58 -2.92 -10.77 -4.96
N PRO A 59 -3.83 -11.57 -4.38
CA PRO A 59 -4.47 -12.66 -5.12
C PRO A 59 -5.26 -12.16 -6.33
N ALA A 60 -5.96 -11.02 -6.19
CA ALA A 60 -6.69 -10.40 -7.28
C ALA A 60 -5.76 -9.90 -8.39
N ALA A 61 -4.66 -9.22 -8.02
CA ALA A 61 -3.66 -8.74 -8.97
C ALA A 61 -3.04 -9.88 -9.79
N LEU A 62 -2.68 -10.99 -9.14
CA LEU A 62 -2.16 -12.17 -9.81
C LEU A 62 -3.21 -12.84 -10.71
N ALA A 63 -4.48 -12.88 -10.27
CA ALA A 63 -5.59 -13.45 -11.05
C ALA A 63 -5.91 -12.66 -12.33
N VAL A 64 -5.64 -11.34 -12.34
CA VAL A 64 -5.78 -10.51 -13.56
C VAL A 64 -4.53 -10.53 -14.47
N GLY A 65 -3.52 -11.35 -14.13
CA GLY A 65 -2.35 -11.57 -14.98
C GLY A 65 -1.16 -10.64 -14.70
N VAL A 66 -1.15 -9.95 -13.56
CA VAL A 66 0.04 -9.19 -13.12
C VAL A 66 1.21 -10.15 -12.91
N SER A 67 2.38 -9.82 -13.48
CA SER A 67 3.56 -10.68 -13.37
C SER A 67 4.05 -10.77 -11.91
N PRO A 68 4.64 -11.91 -11.52
CA PRO A 68 5.25 -12.06 -10.18
C PRO A 68 6.30 -10.99 -9.90
N LEU A 69 7.08 -10.58 -10.89
CA LEU A 69 8.03 -9.48 -10.78
C LEU A 69 7.35 -8.18 -10.34
N THR A 70 6.26 -7.81 -11.02
CA THR A 70 5.50 -6.60 -10.69
C THR A 70 4.92 -6.68 -9.28
N ALA A 71 4.39 -7.84 -8.89
CA ALA A 71 3.86 -8.06 -7.55
C ALA A 71 4.94 -7.88 -6.47
N ILE A 72 6.12 -8.46 -6.67
CA ILE A 72 7.26 -8.33 -5.75
C ILE A 72 7.79 -6.89 -5.70
N ALA A 73 8.02 -6.27 -6.86
CA ALA A 73 8.52 -4.90 -6.94
C ALA A 73 7.57 -3.88 -6.30
N SER A 74 6.26 -4.07 -6.46
CA SER A 74 5.25 -3.19 -5.89
C SER A 74 4.99 -3.44 -4.40
N PHE A 75 5.50 -4.53 -3.83
CA PHE A 75 5.17 -4.95 -2.47
C PHE A 75 5.56 -3.92 -1.39
N ALA A 76 6.64 -3.15 -1.60
CA ALA A 76 7.05 -2.12 -0.67
C ALA A 76 5.95 -1.07 -0.39
N ALA A 77 5.02 -0.88 -1.34
CA ALA A 77 3.94 0.08 -1.21
C ALA A 77 2.91 -0.27 -0.12
N VAL A 78 2.82 -1.54 0.32
CA VAL A 78 1.95 -1.92 1.45
C VAL A 78 2.41 -1.33 2.79
N SER A 79 3.59 -0.73 2.84
CA SER A 79 4.12 -0.05 4.04
C SER A 79 3.59 1.36 4.24
N ALA A 80 2.67 1.85 3.39
CA ALA A 80 2.11 3.20 3.43
C ALA A 80 1.13 3.45 4.61
N LEU A 81 1.30 2.78 5.73
CA LEU A 81 0.43 2.88 6.91
C LEU A 81 0.49 4.26 7.58
N PHE A 82 1.58 4.98 7.37
CA PHE A 82 1.84 6.30 7.97
C PHE A 82 1.11 7.45 7.26
N VAL A 83 0.52 7.22 6.10
CA VAL A 83 -0.07 8.29 5.26
C VAL A 83 -1.16 9.04 6.01
N LEU A 84 -2.01 8.32 6.74
CA LEU A 84 -3.00 8.94 7.60
C LEU A 84 -2.44 9.09 9.03
N PRO A 85 -2.55 10.28 9.65
CA PRO A 85 -1.97 10.56 10.97
C PRO A 85 -2.69 9.87 12.13
N THR A 86 -3.70 9.08 11.86
CA THR A 86 -4.45 8.27 12.83
C THR A 86 -3.85 6.89 13.08
N TYR A 87 -2.74 6.55 12.41
CA TYR A 87 -2.07 5.28 12.64
C TYR A 87 -1.40 5.27 14.02
N PRO A 88 -1.68 4.25 14.87
CA PRO A 88 -1.30 4.27 16.29
C PRO A 88 0.20 4.46 16.54
N THR A 89 1.06 3.85 15.73
CA THR A 89 2.52 4.00 15.91
C THR A 89 3.02 5.38 15.56
N LEU A 90 2.37 6.08 14.64
CA LEU A 90 2.70 7.46 14.30
C LEU A 90 2.31 8.40 15.45
N LEU A 91 1.13 8.21 16.03
CA LEU A 91 0.68 8.97 17.19
C LEU A 91 1.60 8.73 18.41
N ALA A 92 1.96 7.47 18.65
CA ALA A 92 2.92 7.14 19.71
C ALA A 92 4.29 7.82 19.50
N ALA A 93 4.79 7.85 18.26
CA ALA A 93 6.06 8.52 17.95
C ALA A 93 6.00 10.04 18.23
N VAL A 94 4.86 10.67 17.95
CA VAL A 94 4.65 12.10 18.25
C VAL A 94 4.59 12.34 19.76
N GLU A 95 3.91 11.47 20.51
CA GLU A 95 3.78 11.59 21.96
C GLU A 95 5.08 11.30 22.72
N MET A 96 5.93 10.44 22.17
CA MET A 96 7.23 10.08 22.77
C MET A 96 8.37 11.04 22.43
N ASP A 97 8.14 11.97 21.50
CA ASP A 97 9.16 12.95 21.08
C ASP A 97 9.12 14.20 21.95
N ASP A 98 9.97 14.23 22.98
CA ASP A 98 10.20 15.38 23.86
C ASP A 98 11.03 16.50 23.23
N THR A 99 11.60 16.28 22.05
CA THR A 99 12.31 17.34 21.30
C THR A 99 11.38 18.27 20.52
N GLY A 100 10.11 17.87 20.33
CA GLY A 100 9.11 18.59 19.55
C GLY A 100 9.41 18.67 18.05
N SER A 101 10.34 17.85 17.54
CA SER A 101 10.70 17.79 16.13
C SER A 101 9.67 17.02 15.31
N THR A 102 9.00 16.05 15.93
CA THR A 102 7.93 15.26 15.30
C THR A 102 6.59 15.96 15.53
N ARG A 103 5.85 16.19 14.46
CA ARG A 103 4.55 16.88 14.56
C ARG A 103 3.53 16.26 13.62
N VAL A 104 2.27 16.28 14.07
CA VAL A 104 1.08 16.13 13.24
C VAL A 104 0.59 17.55 12.93
N GLY A 105 0.62 17.93 11.65
CA GLY A 105 0.22 19.25 11.24
C GLY A 105 -1.30 19.46 11.24
N LYS A 106 -1.72 20.66 10.90
CA LYS A 106 -3.12 21.06 10.87
C LYS A 106 -3.97 20.30 9.84
N PHE A 107 -3.33 19.76 8.80
CA PHE A 107 -3.96 19.00 7.72
C PHE A 107 -3.54 17.52 7.80
N VAL A 108 -4.42 16.62 7.35
CA VAL A 108 -4.24 15.16 7.39
C VAL A 108 -2.90 14.69 6.83
N PHE A 109 -2.41 15.32 5.76
CA PHE A 109 -1.15 14.95 5.11
C PHE A 109 0.06 15.80 5.52
N ASN A 110 -0.09 16.68 6.52
CA ASN A 110 1.00 17.54 6.95
C ASN A 110 1.61 17.05 8.27
N HIS A 111 2.37 15.96 8.19
CA HIS A 111 3.12 15.41 9.31
C HIS A 111 4.55 15.05 8.89
N SER A 112 5.45 14.92 9.87
CA SER A 112 6.89 14.74 9.67
C SER A 112 7.27 13.49 8.86
N PHE A 113 6.42 12.47 8.81
CA PHE A 113 6.72 11.19 8.16
C PHE A 113 6.26 11.11 6.69
N ILE A 114 5.44 12.07 6.20
CA ILE A 114 4.83 11.95 4.87
C ILE A 114 5.89 11.98 3.75
N ILE A 115 6.81 12.91 3.81
CA ILE A 115 7.84 13.07 2.78
C ILE A 115 8.86 11.92 2.83
N PRO A 116 9.55 11.66 3.96
CA PRO A 116 10.56 10.61 4.00
C PRO A 116 9.99 9.22 3.78
N GLY A 117 8.80 8.92 4.30
CA GLY A 117 8.15 7.63 4.10
C GLY A 117 7.72 7.42 2.66
N THR A 118 7.13 8.42 2.00
CA THR A 118 6.74 8.32 0.59
C THR A 118 7.95 8.18 -0.32
N LEU A 119 9.04 8.93 -0.07
CA LEU A 119 10.28 8.79 -0.81
C LEU A 119 10.91 7.41 -0.62
N ALA A 120 10.93 6.88 0.60
CA ALA A 120 11.46 5.55 0.88
C ALA A 120 10.68 4.46 0.11
N ILE A 121 9.36 4.53 0.10
CA ILE A 121 8.52 3.59 -0.67
C ILE A 121 8.76 3.76 -2.17
N ALA A 122 8.77 4.98 -2.68
CA ALA A 122 9.00 5.23 -4.11
C ALA A 122 10.36 4.67 -4.58
N LEU A 123 11.42 4.90 -3.79
CA LEU A 123 12.74 4.34 -4.07
C LEU A 123 12.76 2.82 -3.97
N ALA A 124 12.13 2.23 -2.96
CA ALA A 124 12.06 0.78 -2.81
C ALA A 124 11.32 0.11 -3.98
N VAL A 125 10.22 0.70 -4.46
CA VAL A 125 9.51 0.23 -5.64
C VAL A 125 10.37 0.39 -6.90
N ALA A 126 11.02 1.53 -7.09
CA ALA A 126 11.90 1.77 -8.24
C ALA A 126 13.08 0.79 -8.27
N PHE A 127 13.73 0.55 -7.13
CA PHE A 127 14.79 -0.45 -7.02
C PHE A 127 14.26 -1.87 -7.23
N GLY A 128 13.05 -2.18 -6.73
CA GLY A 128 12.40 -3.47 -6.96
C GLY A 128 12.21 -3.77 -8.44
N PHE A 129 11.73 -2.80 -9.22
CA PHE A 129 11.63 -2.93 -10.67
C PHE A 129 13.01 -2.99 -11.35
N GLY A 130 13.97 -2.15 -10.93
CA GLY A 130 15.32 -2.13 -11.49
C GLY A 130 16.08 -3.44 -11.28
N ILE A 131 16.09 -3.95 -10.05
CA ILE A 131 16.76 -5.23 -9.73
C ILE A 131 16.03 -6.39 -10.41
N GLY A 132 14.69 -6.38 -10.35
CA GLY A 132 13.89 -7.43 -10.97
C GLY A 132 14.10 -7.52 -12.48
N ALA A 133 14.27 -6.41 -13.17
CA ALA A 133 14.57 -6.40 -14.61
C ALA A 133 15.96 -6.99 -14.97
N VAL A 134 16.87 -7.09 -13.99
CA VAL A 134 18.21 -7.65 -14.18
C VAL A 134 18.27 -9.13 -13.80
N VAL A 135 17.48 -9.53 -12.81
CA VAL A 135 17.54 -10.88 -12.17
C VAL A 135 16.54 -11.85 -12.78
N LEU A 136 15.39 -11.38 -13.23
CA LEU A 136 14.30 -12.15 -13.81
C LEU A 136 14.11 -11.85 -15.29
#